data_d366bbb3155c22a71046944e8a7c3d5c
#
_entry.id   d366bbb3155c22a71046944e8a7c3d5c
#
_cell.length_a   1.000
_cell.length_b   1.000
_cell.length_c   1.000
_cell.angle_alpha   90.00
_cell.angle_beta   90.00
_cell.angle_gamma   90.00
#
_symmetry.space_group_name_H-M   'P 1'
#
loop_
_entity.id
_entity.type
_entity.pdbx_description
1 polymer ?
#
loop_
_entity_poly.entity_id
_entity_poly.type
_entity_poly.pdbx_seq_one_letter_code
_entity_poly.pdbx_strand_id
1 'polypeptide(L)'
;MRNEPLPRLDTDESLRQQLLPLCRLNPGDHWTDPVNGHVIGCIDATNADAISSIIKPKSAKLAVHDPPYNLVAFECRSVDAFIDWCRRWIETTSMSLLDESALYIWLGADQKAGFQPLPEFMIMMREFSEFQSRSLITMRNQRGYGTGKNWMAVRQECLYYVKGNPEFEVQYTDIPKILRGYYKDVGGQRTENLERSKSDTIRPGNVWVDVQQVFYRMEENVNGCYAQKPLLSIERLIAASSSEGETVLDFFGHSGTTLLAAERLNRRCVTLDIDPIYCEIMIRRLERWRELGKTGWQNGNPFNSR
;
A
#
# COMPACT_ATOMS: atom_id res chain seq x y z
N MET A 1 -10.59 28.59 -7.92
CA MET A 1 -11.54 27.47 -7.88
C MET A 1 -12.20 27.47 -6.51
N ARG A 2 -13.51 27.23 -6.41
CA ARG A 2 -14.22 27.17 -5.12
C ARG A 2 -13.68 26.04 -4.26
N ASN A 3 -13.80 26.12 -2.92
CA ASN A 3 -13.40 25.10 -1.95
C ASN A 3 -14.30 23.82 -2.04
N GLU A 4 -14.53 23.33 -3.23
CA GLU A 4 -15.30 22.12 -3.46
C GLU A 4 -14.36 20.90 -3.48
N PRO A 5 -14.78 19.76 -2.90
CA PRO A 5 -14.01 18.52 -2.95
C PRO A 5 -13.69 18.14 -4.40
N LEU A 6 -12.50 17.62 -4.62
CA LEU A 6 -12.12 17.12 -5.94
C LEU A 6 -12.99 15.89 -6.27
N PRO A 7 -13.69 15.85 -7.42
CA PRO A 7 -14.39 14.65 -7.88
C PRO A 7 -13.45 13.48 -8.11
N ARG A 8 -14.02 12.30 -8.34
CA ARG A 8 -13.21 11.12 -8.69
C ARG A 8 -12.44 11.35 -9.97
N LEU A 9 -11.13 11.23 -9.90
CA LEU A 9 -10.21 11.45 -11.01
C LEU A 9 -10.28 10.35 -12.07
N ASP A 10 -10.59 9.13 -11.67
CA ASP A 10 -10.69 7.97 -12.56
C ASP A 10 -11.95 7.95 -13.44
N THR A 11 -12.88 8.89 -13.26
CA THR A 11 -14.16 8.94 -13.99
C THR A 11 -14.47 10.28 -14.65
N ASP A 12 -13.63 11.32 -14.47
CA ASP A 12 -13.87 12.67 -14.98
C ASP A 12 -12.73 13.16 -15.88
N GLU A 13 -12.84 12.86 -17.16
CA GLU A 13 -11.83 13.24 -18.17
C GLU A 13 -11.72 14.76 -18.33
N SER A 14 -12.83 15.50 -18.24
CA SER A 14 -12.81 16.97 -18.37
C SER A 14 -12.00 17.62 -17.23
N LEU A 15 -12.19 17.12 -16.02
CA LEU A 15 -11.40 17.56 -14.87
C LEU A 15 -9.92 17.21 -15.04
N ARG A 16 -9.61 16.01 -15.54
CA ARG A 16 -8.23 15.58 -15.79
C ARG A 16 -7.50 16.53 -16.73
N GLN A 17 -8.13 16.91 -17.85
CA GLN A 17 -7.56 17.87 -18.80
C GLN A 17 -7.29 19.26 -18.18
N GLN A 18 -8.06 19.66 -17.18
CA GLN A 18 -7.81 20.92 -16.45
C GLN A 18 -6.67 20.81 -15.44
N LEU A 19 -6.41 19.61 -14.90
CA LEU A 19 -5.39 19.39 -13.88
C LEU A 19 -4.01 19.08 -14.46
N LEU A 20 -3.93 18.42 -15.62
CA LEU A 20 -2.66 18.05 -16.27
C LEU A 20 -1.66 19.21 -16.39
N PRO A 21 -2.06 20.44 -16.79
CA PRO A 21 -1.13 21.59 -16.86
C PRO A 21 -0.58 22.03 -15.50
N LEU A 22 -1.14 21.55 -14.39
CA LEU A 22 -0.70 21.87 -13.02
C LEU A 22 0.27 20.83 -12.46
N CYS A 23 0.54 19.76 -13.21
CA CYS A 23 1.42 18.67 -12.82
C CYS A 23 2.88 19.01 -13.15
N ARG A 24 3.79 18.71 -12.22
CA ARG A 24 5.25 18.91 -12.37
C ARG A 24 5.91 17.88 -13.28
N LEU A 25 5.33 16.68 -13.38
CA LEU A 25 5.86 15.55 -14.11
C LEU A 25 5.01 15.25 -15.35
N ASN A 26 5.68 14.88 -16.42
CA ASN A 26 5.07 14.26 -17.59
C ASN A 26 5.35 12.75 -17.59
N PRO A 27 4.66 11.94 -18.40
CA PRO A 27 5.00 10.53 -18.57
C PRO A 27 6.48 10.33 -18.94
N GLY A 28 7.17 9.50 -18.16
CA GLY A 28 8.60 9.25 -18.26
C GLY A 28 9.47 10.09 -17.32
N ASP A 29 8.95 11.17 -16.76
CA ASP A 29 9.71 12.02 -15.82
C ASP A 29 9.74 11.43 -14.42
N HIS A 30 10.70 11.89 -13.60
CA HIS A 30 10.71 11.67 -12.17
C HIS A 30 11.10 12.92 -11.38
N TRP A 31 10.66 13.00 -10.17
CA TRP A 31 11.03 14.01 -9.19
C TRP A 31 11.77 13.38 -8.02
N THR A 32 12.91 13.97 -7.65
CA THR A 32 13.66 13.57 -6.47
C THR A 32 13.47 14.61 -5.37
N ASP A 33 13.00 14.15 -4.24
CA ASP A 33 12.82 14.97 -3.05
C ASP A 33 14.15 15.53 -2.54
N PRO A 34 14.32 16.85 -2.43
CA PRO A 34 15.57 17.45 -2.01
C PRO A 34 15.86 17.29 -0.49
N VAL A 35 14.86 16.86 0.30
CA VAL A 35 14.98 16.79 1.77
C VAL A 35 15.41 15.39 2.20
N ASN A 36 14.62 14.36 1.90
CA ASN A 36 14.85 13.00 2.36
C ASN A 36 15.17 12.01 1.20
N GLY A 37 15.32 12.53 -0.01
CA GLY A 37 15.70 11.74 -1.17
C GLY A 37 14.65 10.75 -1.64
N HIS A 38 13.36 10.98 -1.33
CA HIS A 38 12.28 10.20 -1.96
C HIS A 38 12.29 10.39 -3.47
N VAL A 39 11.83 9.40 -4.20
CA VAL A 39 11.70 9.50 -5.65
C VAL A 39 10.26 9.21 -6.04
N ILE A 40 9.67 10.09 -6.83
CA ILE A 40 8.35 9.92 -7.43
C ILE A 40 8.53 9.91 -8.94
N GLY A 41 8.16 8.80 -9.59
CA GLY A 41 8.28 8.62 -11.03
C GLY A 41 6.90 8.55 -11.70
N CYS A 42 6.72 9.30 -12.77
CA CYS A 42 5.57 9.15 -13.67
C CYS A 42 5.89 8.06 -14.70
N ILE A 43 5.95 6.81 -14.24
CA ILE A 43 6.54 5.67 -14.95
C ILE A 43 5.63 4.45 -14.85
N ASP A 44 5.49 3.72 -15.96
CA ASP A 44 4.81 2.42 -15.99
C ASP A 44 5.61 1.38 -15.18
N ALA A 45 4.96 0.71 -14.24
CA ALA A 45 5.53 -0.35 -13.40
C ALA A 45 6.12 -1.53 -14.18
N THR A 46 5.77 -1.68 -15.45
CA THR A 46 6.30 -2.73 -16.34
C THR A 46 7.51 -2.30 -17.16
N ASN A 47 7.93 -1.04 -17.07
CA ASN A 47 9.06 -0.49 -17.80
C ASN A 47 10.35 -0.63 -16.99
N ALA A 48 11.03 -1.77 -17.16
CA ALA A 48 12.25 -2.11 -16.42
C ALA A 48 13.39 -1.10 -16.64
N ASP A 49 13.56 -0.58 -17.85
CA ASP A 49 14.62 0.39 -18.19
C ASP A 49 14.40 1.71 -17.45
N ALA A 50 13.18 2.24 -17.51
CA ALA A 50 12.84 3.47 -16.81
C ALA A 50 12.97 3.32 -15.28
N ILE A 51 12.54 2.18 -14.72
CA ILE A 51 12.69 1.89 -13.28
C ILE A 51 14.17 1.80 -12.90
N SER A 52 15.01 1.14 -13.71
CA SER A 52 16.46 1.02 -13.48
C SER A 52 17.19 2.36 -13.51
N SER A 53 16.62 3.37 -14.16
CA SER A 53 17.19 4.73 -14.19
C SER A 53 17.00 5.49 -12.87
N ILE A 54 16.01 5.14 -12.06
CA ILE A 54 15.65 5.84 -10.81
C ILE A 54 15.95 5.04 -9.55
N ILE A 55 16.08 3.72 -9.66
CA ILE A 55 16.45 2.85 -8.56
C ILE A 55 17.50 1.82 -9.01
N LYS A 56 18.52 1.66 -8.20
CA LYS A 56 19.54 0.61 -8.45
C LYS A 56 18.97 -0.78 -8.18
N PRO A 57 19.37 -1.80 -8.96
CA PRO A 57 19.05 -3.19 -8.64
C PRO A 57 19.48 -3.54 -7.21
N LYS A 58 18.72 -4.39 -6.55
CA LYS A 58 19.01 -4.88 -5.19
C LYS A 58 19.30 -3.76 -4.18
N SER A 59 18.44 -2.76 -4.12
CA SER A 59 18.63 -1.61 -3.23
C SER A 59 17.46 -1.33 -2.30
N ALA A 60 16.31 -2.00 -2.49
CA ALA A 60 15.14 -1.81 -1.65
C ALA A 60 14.91 -2.98 -0.68
N LYS A 61 14.60 -2.67 0.56
CA LYS A 61 14.33 -3.64 1.63
C LYS A 61 12.92 -4.17 1.59
N LEU A 62 11.99 -3.34 1.14
CA LEU A 62 10.57 -3.61 1.20
C LEU A 62 9.89 -3.10 -0.07
N ALA A 63 8.92 -3.85 -0.59
CA ALA A 63 7.94 -3.36 -1.53
C ALA A 63 6.51 -3.51 -0.96
N VAL A 64 5.69 -2.47 -1.13
CA VAL A 64 4.27 -2.46 -0.77
C VAL A 64 3.49 -2.00 -1.99
N HIS A 65 2.75 -2.89 -2.62
CA HIS A 65 2.04 -2.62 -3.86
C HIS A 65 0.53 -2.74 -3.69
N ASP A 66 -0.19 -1.78 -4.24
CA ASP A 66 -1.65 -1.78 -4.34
C ASP A 66 -2.06 -1.60 -5.81
N PRO A 67 -1.80 -2.61 -6.67
CA PRO A 67 -2.08 -2.50 -8.09
C PRO A 67 -3.58 -2.33 -8.34
N PRO A 68 -3.98 -1.67 -9.44
CA PRO A 68 -5.37 -1.61 -9.83
C PRO A 68 -5.86 -3.02 -10.19
N TYR A 69 -6.70 -3.59 -9.35
CA TYR A 69 -7.31 -4.92 -9.51
C TYR A 69 -8.82 -4.87 -9.70
N ASN A 70 -9.33 -3.67 -9.86
CA ASN A 70 -10.75 -3.39 -10.04
C ASN A 70 -11.03 -3.09 -11.51
N LEU A 71 -12.14 -3.61 -12.03
CA LEU A 71 -12.62 -3.38 -13.41
C LEU A 71 -12.79 -1.89 -13.77
N VAL A 72 -12.72 -0.98 -12.80
CA VAL A 72 -12.83 0.47 -13.02
C VAL A 72 -11.55 1.08 -13.61
N ALA A 73 -10.38 0.50 -13.33
CA ALA A 73 -9.09 1.05 -13.76
C ALA A 73 -8.52 0.42 -15.04
N PHE A 74 -9.12 -0.67 -15.50
CA PHE A 74 -8.75 -1.33 -16.76
C PHE A 74 -10.00 -1.57 -17.61
N GLU A 75 -9.92 -1.19 -18.87
CA GLU A 75 -10.87 -1.68 -19.87
C GLU A 75 -10.83 -3.20 -19.84
N CYS A 76 -11.94 -3.84 -19.47
CA CYS A 76 -12.25 -5.28 -19.47
C CYS A 76 -11.10 -6.22 -19.89
N ARG A 77 -10.03 -6.31 -19.10
CA ARG A 77 -8.99 -7.33 -19.34
C ARG A 77 -9.50 -8.68 -18.87
N SER A 78 -9.15 -9.73 -19.62
CA SER A 78 -9.29 -11.11 -19.13
C SER A 78 -8.38 -11.30 -17.89
N VAL A 79 -8.68 -12.29 -17.06
CA VAL A 79 -7.82 -12.65 -15.93
C VAL A 79 -6.40 -12.95 -16.40
N ASP A 80 -6.26 -13.70 -17.52
CA ASP A 80 -4.95 -14.04 -18.09
C ASP A 80 -4.14 -12.78 -18.48
N ALA A 81 -4.76 -11.84 -19.19
CA ALA A 81 -4.09 -10.58 -19.57
C ALA A 81 -3.71 -9.73 -18.35
N PHE A 82 -4.50 -9.78 -17.27
CA PHE A 82 -4.16 -9.14 -16.01
C PHE A 82 -2.97 -9.83 -15.34
N ILE A 83 -2.94 -11.16 -15.31
CA ILE A 83 -1.85 -11.94 -14.73
C ILE A 83 -0.54 -11.74 -15.51
N ASP A 84 -0.59 -11.69 -16.85
CA ASP A 84 0.58 -11.40 -17.68
C ASP A 84 1.13 -9.99 -17.44
N TRP A 85 0.25 -9.02 -17.19
CA TRP A 85 0.68 -7.70 -16.76
C TRP A 85 1.29 -7.74 -15.35
N CYS A 86 0.71 -8.51 -14.42
CA CYS A 86 1.25 -8.67 -13.07
C CYS A 86 2.65 -9.29 -13.09
N ARG A 87 2.87 -10.30 -13.91
CA ARG A 87 4.19 -10.95 -14.04
C ARG A 87 5.29 -9.93 -14.35
N ARG A 88 5.05 -9.00 -15.26
CA ARG A 88 6.04 -8.00 -15.67
C ARG A 88 6.44 -7.04 -14.54
N TRP A 89 5.49 -6.51 -13.78
CA TRP A 89 5.86 -5.63 -12.67
C TRP A 89 6.38 -6.39 -11.44
N ILE A 90 6.06 -7.68 -11.26
CA ILE A 90 6.73 -8.54 -10.26
C ILE A 90 8.20 -8.75 -10.64
N GLU A 91 8.51 -8.98 -11.90
CA GLU A 91 9.90 -9.07 -12.40
C GLU A 91 10.69 -7.80 -12.05
N THR A 92 10.17 -6.62 -12.38
CA THR A 92 10.83 -5.35 -12.05
C THR A 92 10.96 -5.12 -10.55
N THR A 93 9.95 -5.51 -9.77
CA THR A 93 10.02 -5.47 -8.30
C THR A 93 11.10 -6.41 -7.78
N SER A 94 11.14 -7.64 -8.26
CA SER A 94 12.16 -8.63 -7.86
C SER A 94 13.59 -8.15 -8.12
N MET A 95 13.84 -7.54 -9.27
CA MET A 95 15.14 -6.97 -9.61
C MET A 95 15.57 -5.83 -8.67
N SER A 96 14.63 -5.06 -8.18
CA SER A 96 14.87 -3.89 -7.32
C SER A 96 15.06 -4.26 -5.84
N LEU A 97 14.51 -5.39 -5.40
CA LEU A 97 14.55 -5.86 -4.02
C LEU A 97 15.89 -6.53 -3.67
N LEU A 98 16.33 -6.29 -2.44
CA LEU A 98 17.45 -7.02 -1.82
C LEU A 98 17.19 -8.53 -1.75
N ASP A 99 18.26 -9.32 -1.59
CA ASP A 99 18.14 -10.79 -1.44
C ASP A 99 17.48 -11.19 -0.11
N GLU A 100 17.50 -10.31 0.90
CA GLU A 100 16.72 -10.42 2.14
C GLU A 100 15.73 -9.26 2.23
N SER A 101 14.52 -9.45 1.69
CA SER A 101 13.52 -8.40 1.55
C SER A 101 12.09 -8.91 1.68
N ALA A 102 11.17 -7.99 1.88
CA ALA A 102 9.73 -8.25 2.00
C ALA A 102 8.94 -7.66 0.83
N LEU A 103 7.85 -8.31 0.48
CA LEU A 103 6.91 -7.87 -0.56
C LEU A 103 5.48 -8.05 -0.05
N TYR A 104 4.74 -6.96 0.00
CA TYR A 104 3.31 -6.94 0.31
C TYR A 104 2.50 -6.50 -0.91
N ILE A 105 1.43 -7.22 -1.20
CA ILE A 105 0.60 -6.94 -2.38
C ILE A 105 -0.86 -6.97 -1.96
N TRP A 106 -1.54 -5.84 -2.09
CA TRP A 106 -2.98 -5.77 -1.92
C TRP A 106 -3.67 -6.27 -3.19
N LEU A 107 -4.63 -7.19 -3.03
CA LEU A 107 -5.36 -7.74 -4.17
C LEU A 107 -6.77 -8.17 -3.77
N GLY A 108 -7.77 -7.84 -4.59
CA GLY A 108 -9.16 -8.23 -4.34
C GLY A 108 -9.35 -9.75 -4.46
N ALA A 109 -9.98 -10.34 -3.44
CA ALA A 109 -10.23 -11.79 -3.35
C ALA A 109 -11.58 -12.20 -3.94
N ASP A 110 -12.57 -11.31 -3.91
CA ASP A 110 -13.94 -11.65 -4.32
C ASP A 110 -14.14 -11.46 -5.83
N GLN A 111 -14.91 -12.36 -6.43
CA GLN A 111 -15.31 -12.22 -7.82
C GLN A 111 -16.20 -10.99 -8.01
N LYS A 112 -15.90 -10.20 -9.02
CA LYS A 112 -16.71 -9.07 -9.45
C LYS A 112 -16.85 -9.08 -10.97
N ALA A 113 -18.05 -9.18 -11.45
CA ALA A 113 -18.37 -9.22 -12.90
C ALA A 113 -17.55 -10.26 -13.69
N GLY A 114 -17.38 -11.47 -13.13
CA GLY A 114 -16.59 -12.54 -13.76
C GLY A 114 -15.08 -12.46 -13.55
N PHE A 115 -14.58 -11.41 -12.90
CA PHE A 115 -13.16 -11.20 -12.67
C PHE A 115 -12.78 -11.52 -11.21
N GLN A 116 -11.86 -12.46 -11.02
CA GLN A 116 -11.34 -12.87 -9.70
C GLN A 116 -9.83 -13.18 -9.82
N PRO A 117 -8.95 -12.21 -9.73
CA PRO A 117 -7.54 -12.39 -10.06
C PRO A 117 -6.72 -13.06 -8.95
N LEU A 118 -7.17 -13.07 -7.69
CA LEU A 118 -6.35 -13.51 -6.55
C LEU A 118 -5.86 -14.97 -6.67
N PRO A 119 -6.69 -15.97 -7.01
CA PRO A 119 -6.22 -17.36 -7.14
C PRO A 119 -5.14 -17.50 -8.21
N GLU A 120 -5.36 -16.92 -9.40
CA GLU A 120 -4.44 -16.99 -10.54
C GLU A 120 -3.14 -16.25 -10.25
N PHE A 121 -3.22 -15.10 -9.56
CA PHE A 121 -2.06 -14.38 -9.10
C PHE A 121 -1.18 -15.21 -8.14
N MET A 122 -1.81 -15.91 -7.17
CA MET A 122 -1.07 -16.77 -6.24
C MET A 122 -0.43 -17.96 -6.95
N ILE A 123 -1.06 -18.48 -8.03
CA ILE A 123 -0.48 -19.53 -8.86
C ILE A 123 0.73 -18.99 -9.64
N MET A 124 0.59 -17.84 -10.28
CA MET A 124 1.65 -17.15 -11.02
C MET A 124 2.88 -16.87 -10.14
N MET A 125 2.69 -16.46 -8.88
CA MET A 125 3.79 -16.21 -7.96
C MET A 125 4.67 -17.43 -7.68
N ARG A 126 4.22 -18.65 -7.97
CA ARG A 126 5.04 -19.87 -7.87
C ARG A 126 6.14 -19.97 -8.95
N GLU A 127 6.01 -19.18 -10.02
CA GLU A 127 7.02 -19.08 -11.08
C GLU A 127 8.29 -18.33 -10.58
N PHE A 128 8.12 -17.48 -9.55
CA PHE A 128 9.19 -16.70 -8.92
C PHE A 128 9.76 -17.46 -7.72
N SER A 129 10.68 -18.38 -7.97
CA SER A 129 11.24 -19.29 -6.95
C SER A 129 11.98 -18.59 -5.81
N GLU A 130 12.41 -17.35 -6.03
CA GLU A 130 13.06 -16.50 -5.02
C GLU A 130 12.07 -15.96 -3.97
N PHE A 131 10.77 -15.94 -4.27
CA PHE A 131 9.75 -15.50 -3.31
C PHE A 131 9.11 -16.66 -2.58
N GLN A 132 9.01 -16.54 -1.26
CA GLN A 132 8.30 -17.49 -0.41
C GLN A 132 7.06 -16.80 0.19
N SER A 133 5.90 -17.42 0.07
CA SER A 133 4.69 -16.96 0.75
C SER A 133 4.82 -17.12 2.26
N ARG A 134 4.57 -16.06 3.02
CA ARG A 134 4.62 -16.06 4.50
C ARG A 134 3.24 -15.99 5.13
N SER A 135 2.35 -15.15 4.58
CA SER A 135 1.02 -14.96 5.15
C SER A 135 0.06 -14.37 4.13
N LEU A 136 -1.22 -14.63 4.33
CA LEU A 136 -2.33 -13.86 3.77
C LEU A 136 -2.91 -13.02 4.91
N ILE A 137 -2.87 -11.70 4.78
CA ILE A 137 -3.39 -10.75 5.77
C ILE A 137 -4.75 -10.28 5.26
N THR A 138 -5.76 -10.36 6.12
CA THR A 138 -7.11 -9.85 5.85
C THR A 138 -7.37 -8.62 6.70
N MET A 139 -7.58 -7.47 6.09
CA MET A 139 -8.02 -6.26 6.77
C MET A 139 -9.56 -6.16 6.67
N ARG A 140 -10.23 -6.06 7.83
CA ARG A 140 -11.67 -5.93 7.88
C ARG A 140 -12.11 -4.48 7.66
N ASN A 141 -12.99 -4.27 6.70
CA ASN A 141 -13.71 -3.02 6.54
C ASN A 141 -14.86 -2.93 7.55
N GLN A 142 -15.06 -1.75 8.18
CA GLN A 142 -16.18 -1.53 9.10
C GLN A 142 -17.53 -1.52 8.37
N ARG A 143 -17.55 -1.09 7.10
CA ARG A 143 -18.72 -1.18 6.22
C ARG A 143 -18.41 -2.10 5.05
N GLY A 144 -19.33 -3.00 4.77
CA GLY A 144 -19.30 -3.87 3.60
C GLY A 144 -20.35 -3.45 2.59
N TYR A 145 -20.12 -3.89 1.37
CA TYR A 145 -21.11 -3.83 0.30
C TYR A 145 -21.69 -5.23 0.14
N GLY A 146 -23.00 -5.35 0.21
CA GLY A 146 -23.67 -6.63 0.06
C GLY A 146 -24.93 -6.48 -0.80
N THR A 147 -25.37 -7.61 -1.31
CA THR A 147 -26.67 -7.77 -1.98
C THR A 147 -27.46 -8.83 -1.21
N GLY A 148 -28.78 -8.88 -1.39
CA GLY A 148 -29.61 -9.95 -0.81
C GLY A 148 -29.27 -11.37 -1.33
N LYS A 149 -28.27 -11.49 -2.20
CA LYS A 149 -27.84 -12.76 -2.86
C LYS A 149 -26.43 -13.21 -2.47
N ASN A 150 -25.68 -12.44 -1.66
CA ASN A 150 -24.32 -12.79 -1.26
C ASN A 150 -23.98 -12.19 0.11
N TRP A 151 -22.93 -12.72 0.74
CA TRP A 151 -22.34 -12.16 1.95
C TRP A 151 -21.83 -10.74 1.69
N MET A 152 -21.85 -9.89 2.72
CA MET A 152 -21.26 -8.56 2.63
C MET A 152 -19.76 -8.65 2.43
N ALA A 153 -19.24 -7.98 1.41
CA ALA A 153 -17.79 -7.84 1.18
C ALA A 153 -17.21 -6.87 2.23
N VAL A 154 -16.56 -7.41 3.26
CA VAL A 154 -16.02 -6.65 4.40
C VAL A 154 -14.52 -6.81 4.57
N ARG A 155 -13.81 -7.26 3.54
CA ARG A 155 -12.39 -7.57 3.64
C ARG A 155 -11.58 -6.97 2.49
N GLN A 156 -10.30 -6.74 2.78
CA GLN A 156 -9.25 -6.48 1.80
C GLN A 156 -8.11 -7.44 2.09
N GLU A 157 -7.58 -8.06 1.06
CA GLU A 157 -6.53 -9.05 1.18
C GLU A 157 -5.18 -8.44 0.84
N CYS A 158 -4.18 -8.77 1.67
CA CYS A 158 -2.79 -8.42 1.43
C CYS A 158 -1.93 -9.69 1.49
N LEU A 159 -1.29 -10.00 0.38
CA LEU A 159 -0.36 -11.10 0.27
C LEU A 159 1.00 -10.68 0.83
N TYR A 160 1.61 -11.51 1.65
CA TYR A 160 2.95 -11.30 2.19
C TYR A 160 3.92 -12.38 1.67
N TYR A 161 4.89 -11.93 0.93
CA TYR A 161 6.02 -12.73 0.42
C TYR A 161 7.34 -12.20 0.96
N VAL A 162 8.35 -13.07 0.97
CA VAL A 162 9.75 -12.70 1.31
C VAL A 162 10.72 -13.30 0.30
N LYS A 163 11.83 -12.58 0.09
CA LYS A 163 13.06 -13.13 -0.50
C LYS A 163 14.03 -13.43 0.65
N GLY A 164 14.64 -14.61 0.65
CA GLY A 164 15.55 -15.02 1.74
C GLY A 164 14.85 -15.10 3.10
N ASN A 165 15.51 -14.59 4.13
CA ASN A 165 15.02 -14.58 5.51
C ASN A 165 15.15 -13.19 6.15
N PRO A 166 14.39 -12.18 5.68
CA PRO A 166 14.48 -10.83 6.20
C PRO A 166 14.02 -10.78 7.66
N GLU A 167 14.54 -9.81 8.40
CA GLU A 167 14.07 -9.48 9.74
C GLU A 167 12.61 -9.06 9.71
N PHE A 168 11.91 -9.39 10.79
CA PHE A 168 10.51 -9.02 11.01
C PHE A 168 10.35 -8.45 12.42
N GLU A 169 10.03 -7.17 12.51
CA GLU A 169 9.74 -6.48 13.76
C GLU A 169 8.30 -6.72 14.17
N VAL A 170 8.10 -7.31 15.33
CA VAL A 170 6.76 -7.58 15.88
C VAL A 170 6.06 -6.28 16.24
N GLN A 171 4.96 -6.01 15.58
CA GLN A 171 4.13 -4.84 15.84
C GLN A 171 3.12 -5.12 16.96
N TYR A 172 2.69 -4.04 17.63
CA TYR A 172 1.62 -4.06 18.63
C TYR A 172 0.57 -3.00 18.29
N THR A 173 -0.68 -3.29 18.67
CA THR A 173 -1.78 -2.32 18.55
C THR A 173 -1.80 -1.42 19.79
N ASP A 174 -2.65 -0.40 19.76
CA ASP A 174 -3.00 0.41 20.92
C ASP A 174 -4.12 -0.21 21.79
N ILE A 175 -4.66 -1.35 21.38
CA ILE A 175 -5.73 -2.05 22.09
C ILE A 175 -5.16 -2.77 23.29
N PRO A 176 -5.61 -2.46 24.53
CA PRO A 176 -5.18 -3.15 25.73
C PRO A 176 -5.54 -4.63 25.71
N LYS A 177 -4.70 -5.47 26.29
CA LYS A 177 -5.03 -6.88 26.54
C LYS A 177 -6.09 -6.97 27.63
N ILE A 178 -7.28 -7.46 27.26
CA ILE A 178 -8.38 -7.71 28.21
C ILE A 178 -8.18 -9.04 28.94
N LEU A 179 -7.54 -10.03 28.30
CA LEU A 179 -7.31 -11.35 28.89
C LEU A 179 -5.95 -11.38 29.60
N ARG A 180 -6.00 -11.38 30.92
CA ARG A 180 -4.85 -11.69 31.76
C ARG A 180 -4.70 -13.21 31.83
N GLY A 181 -3.49 -13.71 31.61
CA GLY A 181 -3.12 -15.08 32.00
C GLY A 181 -3.54 -16.15 31.01
N TYR A 182 -2.81 -16.34 29.95
CA TYR A 182 -2.67 -17.67 29.39
C TYR A 182 -1.67 -18.42 30.25
N TYR A 183 -2.20 -19.30 31.08
CA TYR A 183 -1.36 -20.19 31.87
C TYR A 183 -1.00 -21.42 31.04
N LYS A 184 0.22 -21.85 31.15
CA LYS A 184 0.73 -23.09 30.56
C LYS A 184 1.09 -24.02 31.71
N ASP A 185 0.60 -25.24 31.66
CA ASP A 185 1.04 -26.27 32.60
C ASP A 185 2.38 -26.84 32.13
N VAL A 186 3.42 -26.63 32.93
CA VAL A 186 4.75 -27.16 32.68
C VAL A 186 5.12 -28.02 33.92
N GLY A 187 5.24 -29.34 33.73
CA GLY A 187 5.60 -30.24 34.82
C GLY A 187 4.59 -30.26 35.99
N GLY A 188 3.30 -30.04 35.69
CA GLY A 188 2.24 -30.04 36.74
C GLY A 188 2.11 -28.72 37.50
N GLN A 189 2.91 -27.72 37.17
CA GLN A 189 2.78 -26.35 37.70
C GLN A 189 2.22 -25.39 36.65
N ARG A 190 1.26 -24.60 37.07
CA ARG A 190 0.63 -23.57 36.25
C ARG A 190 1.55 -22.35 36.19
N THR A 191 2.18 -22.10 35.03
CA THR A 191 3.07 -20.96 34.82
C THR A 191 2.48 -19.97 33.82
N GLU A 192 2.70 -18.67 34.05
CA GLU A 192 2.30 -17.64 33.13
C GLU A 192 3.14 -17.73 31.83
N ASN A 193 2.48 -17.61 30.66
CA ASN A 193 3.19 -17.60 29.41
C ASN A 193 3.85 -16.21 29.19
N LEU A 194 5.08 -16.08 29.62
CA LEU A 194 5.86 -14.84 29.57
C LEU A 194 6.05 -14.26 28.15
N GLU A 195 5.99 -15.10 27.12
CA GLU A 195 6.07 -14.61 25.73
C GLU A 195 4.85 -13.76 25.32
N ARG A 196 3.69 -14.02 25.94
CA ARG A 196 2.48 -13.23 25.72
C ARG A 196 2.40 -12.00 26.64
N SER A 197 3.26 -11.88 27.61
CA SER A 197 3.29 -10.75 28.56
C SER A 197 4.24 -9.60 28.16
N LYS A 198 4.98 -9.73 27.06
CA LYS A 198 5.96 -8.71 26.61
C LYS A 198 5.36 -7.35 26.24
N SER A 199 4.04 -7.24 26.13
CA SER A 199 3.34 -5.99 25.86
C SER A 199 1.99 -5.99 26.58
N ASP A 200 1.58 -4.83 27.07
CA ASP A 200 0.24 -4.61 27.63
C ASP A 200 -0.85 -4.50 26.55
N THR A 201 -0.45 -4.44 25.29
CA THR A 201 -1.33 -4.32 24.14
C THR A 201 -1.33 -5.56 23.26
N ILE A 202 -2.35 -5.68 22.41
CA ILE A 202 -2.55 -6.86 21.55
C ILE A 202 -1.54 -6.83 20.39
N ARG A 203 -0.84 -7.96 20.18
CA ARG A 203 -0.13 -8.23 18.93
C ARG A 203 -1.15 -8.54 17.83
N PRO A 204 -1.19 -7.81 16.70
CA PRO A 204 -2.09 -8.12 15.61
C PRO A 204 -1.75 -9.47 15.00
N GLY A 205 -2.79 -10.26 14.71
CA GLY A 205 -2.68 -11.44 13.86
C GLY A 205 -2.69 -11.07 12.38
N ASN A 206 -2.97 -12.04 11.53
CA ASN A 206 -3.17 -11.83 10.10
C ASN A 206 -4.63 -11.45 9.72
N VAL A 207 -5.48 -11.18 10.71
CA VAL A 207 -6.80 -10.57 10.53
C VAL A 207 -6.82 -9.25 11.30
N TRP A 208 -6.83 -8.13 10.58
CA TRP A 208 -6.82 -6.80 11.16
C TRP A 208 -8.23 -6.24 11.27
N VAL A 209 -8.66 -6.01 12.51
CA VAL A 209 -9.98 -5.47 12.83
C VAL A 209 -9.89 -4.06 13.44
N ASP A 210 -8.69 -3.63 13.76
CA ASP A 210 -8.36 -2.38 14.44
C ASP A 210 -8.03 -1.23 13.46
N VAL A 211 -7.80 -1.54 12.18
CA VAL A 211 -7.51 -0.52 11.16
C VAL A 211 -8.81 0.04 10.60
N GLN A 212 -9.02 1.33 10.80
CA GLN A 212 -10.18 2.04 10.27
C GLN A 212 -9.98 2.44 8.81
N GLN A 213 -11.03 2.32 8.00
CA GLN A 213 -11.03 2.82 6.63
C GLN A 213 -10.89 4.34 6.60
N VAL A 214 -10.30 4.88 5.53
CA VAL A 214 -10.10 6.33 5.31
C VAL A 214 -11.41 7.12 5.42
N PHE A 215 -12.54 6.52 5.05
CA PHE A 215 -13.85 7.15 5.21
C PHE A 215 -14.17 7.54 6.66
N TYR A 216 -13.62 6.84 7.65
CA TYR A 216 -13.74 7.16 9.08
C TYR A 216 -12.56 7.98 9.61
N ARG A 217 -11.52 8.12 8.80
CA ARG A 217 -10.30 8.88 9.09
C ARG A 217 -10.17 10.00 8.08
N MET A 218 -11.15 10.91 8.10
CA MET A 218 -11.25 11.99 7.11
C MET A 218 -10.01 12.89 7.05
N GLU A 219 -9.24 12.97 8.12
CA GLU A 219 -7.97 13.68 8.15
C GLU A 219 -6.93 13.14 7.15
N GLU A 220 -7.02 11.86 6.79
CA GLU A 220 -6.14 11.20 5.80
C GLU A 220 -6.68 11.31 4.37
N ASN A 221 -7.95 11.68 4.22
CA ASN A 221 -8.63 11.61 2.93
C ASN A 221 -7.99 12.53 1.88
N VAL A 222 -7.74 11.95 0.71
CA VAL A 222 -7.29 12.65 -0.50
C VAL A 222 -8.41 12.60 -1.52
N ASN A 223 -9.18 13.68 -1.59
CA ASN A 223 -10.30 13.76 -2.52
C ASN A 223 -9.82 13.54 -3.97
N GLY A 224 -10.64 12.86 -4.75
CA GLY A 224 -10.30 12.43 -6.11
C GLY A 224 -9.64 11.05 -6.19
N CYS A 225 -9.01 10.57 -5.11
CA CYS A 225 -8.36 9.26 -5.05
C CYS A 225 -9.32 8.21 -4.47
N TYR A 226 -9.87 7.36 -5.32
CA TYR A 226 -10.76 6.28 -4.90
C TYR A 226 -9.97 5.09 -4.36
N ALA A 227 -10.51 4.40 -3.35
CA ALA A 227 -9.92 3.19 -2.74
C ALA A 227 -8.56 3.39 -2.06
N GLN A 228 -8.28 4.60 -1.56
CA GLN A 228 -7.09 4.90 -0.78
C GLN A 228 -6.95 3.93 0.42
N LYS A 229 -5.74 3.39 0.61
CA LYS A 229 -5.42 2.57 1.80
C LYS A 229 -5.26 3.45 3.05
N PRO A 230 -5.70 2.98 4.23
CA PRO A 230 -5.46 3.66 5.50
C PRO A 230 -3.97 3.76 5.81
N LEU A 231 -3.52 4.91 6.31
CA LEU A 231 -2.11 5.17 6.62
C LEU A 231 -1.56 4.15 7.64
N LEU A 232 -2.32 3.86 8.70
CA LEU A 232 -1.95 2.88 9.73
C LEU A 232 -1.66 1.49 9.15
N SER A 233 -2.38 1.05 8.11
CA SER A 233 -2.13 -0.25 7.50
C SER A 233 -0.77 -0.31 6.84
N ILE A 234 -0.37 0.74 6.15
CA ILE A 234 0.91 0.82 5.45
C ILE A 234 2.06 1.06 6.43
N GLU A 235 1.87 1.93 7.41
CA GLU A 235 2.86 2.15 8.49
C GLU A 235 3.20 0.84 9.21
N ARG A 236 2.19 0.01 9.51
CA ARG A 236 2.39 -1.31 10.13
C ARG A 236 3.25 -2.24 9.29
N LEU A 237 3.03 -2.29 7.97
CA LEU A 237 3.83 -3.11 7.05
C LEU A 237 5.28 -2.61 6.97
N ILE A 238 5.46 -1.29 6.86
CA ILE A 238 6.78 -0.67 6.77
C ILE A 238 7.57 -0.89 8.06
N ALA A 239 6.97 -0.63 9.22
CA ALA A 239 7.61 -0.82 10.51
C ALA A 239 7.96 -2.27 10.80
N ALA A 240 7.14 -3.22 10.31
CA ALA A 240 7.39 -4.65 10.51
C ALA A 240 8.54 -5.20 9.65
N SER A 241 8.84 -4.60 8.50
CA SER A 241 9.70 -5.23 7.48
C SER A 241 10.82 -4.32 6.96
N SER A 242 11.06 -3.20 7.62
CA SER A 242 12.18 -2.31 7.29
C SER A 242 12.66 -1.52 8.51
N SER A 243 13.89 -1.07 8.47
CA SER A 243 14.52 -0.18 9.45
C SER A 243 14.59 1.26 8.94
N GLU A 244 14.87 2.23 9.82
CA GLU A 244 15.08 3.63 9.44
C GLU A 244 16.20 3.77 8.41
N GLY A 245 16.01 4.65 7.45
CA GLY A 245 16.94 4.88 6.35
C GLY A 245 16.85 3.87 5.19
N GLU A 246 16.19 2.72 5.38
CA GLU A 246 16.03 1.73 4.31
C GLU A 246 15.02 2.18 3.25
N THR A 247 15.13 1.62 2.05
CA THR A 247 14.29 1.99 0.91
C THR A 247 13.05 1.10 0.83
N VAL A 248 11.90 1.75 0.71
CA VAL A 248 10.58 1.17 0.47
C VAL A 248 10.14 1.48 -0.97
N LEU A 249 9.63 0.47 -1.69
CA LEU A 249 9.08 0.61 -3.03
C LEU A 249 7.56 0.61 -3.02
N ASP A 250 6.97 1.42 -3.90
CA ASP A 250 5.57 1.33 -4.26
C ASP A 250 5.40 1.70 -5.74
N PHE A 251 5.11 0.73 -6.60
CA PHE A 251 4.94 0.95 -8.03
C PHE A 251 3.52 1.40 -8.42
N PHE A 252 2.65 1.63 -7.43
CA PHE A 252 1.25 2.03 -7.61
C PHE A 252 0.88 3.10 -6.59
N GLY A 253 1.61 4.22 -6.65
CA GLY A 253 1.62 5.26 -5.61
C GLY A 253 0.29 5.94 -5.34
N HIS A 254 -0.55 6.12 -6.38
CA HIS A 254 -1.91 6.66 -6.31
C HIS A 254 -2.01 7.91 -5.42
N SER A 255 -2.61 7.80 -4.23
CA SER A 255 -2.75 8.91 -3.27
C SER A 255 -1.49 9.21 -2.44
N GLY A 256 -0.41 8.44 -2.61
CA GLY A 256 0.85 8.62 -1.88
C GLY A 256 0.84 8.11 -0.43
N THR A 257 0.03 7.11 -0.12
CA THR A 257 -0.04 6.61 1.27
C THR A 257 1.28 5.94 1.69
N THR A 258 1.90 5.16 0.81
CA THR A 258 3.20 4.53 1.09
C THR A 258 4.32 5.56 1.23
N LEU A 259 4.33 6.60 0.37
CA LEU A 259 5.28 7.70 0.47
C LEU A 259 5.18 8.42 1.82
N LEU A 260 3.96 8.77 2.22
CA LEU A 260 3.73 9.46 3.49
C LEU A 260 4.06 8.59 4.70
N ALA A 261 3.72 7.30 4.65
CA ALA A 261 4.07 6.34 5.70
C ALA A 261 5.60 6.19 5.85
N ALA A 262 6.31 6.09 4.73
CA ALA A 262 7.78 6.03 4.71
C ALA A 262 8.42 7.29 5.29
N GLU A 263 7.96 8.49 4.90
CA GLU A 263 8.40 9.77 5.46
C GLU A 263 8.22 9.80 6.99
N ARG A 264 7.04 9.47 7.48
CA ARG A 264 6.72 9.49 8.92
C ARG A 264 7.55 8.50 9.74
N LEU A 265 8.01 7.44 9.12
CA LEU A 265 8.81 6.39 9.75
C LEU A 265 10.31 6.52 9.44
N ASN A 266 10.77 7.63 8.87
CA ASN A 266 12.17 7.86 8.50
C ASN A 266 12.73 6.81 7.51
N ARG A 267 11.93 6.35 6.56
CA ARG A 267 12.35 5.47 5.45
C ARG A 267 12.42 6.29 4.17
N ARG A 268 13.31 5.91 3.26
CA ARG A 268 13.30 6.44 1.90
C ARG A 268 12.22 5.72 1.08
N CYS A 269 11.47 6.44 0.26
CA CYS A 269 10.48 5.85 -0.63
C CYS A 269 10.84 6.09 -2.10
N VAL A 270 10.71 5.05 -2.92
CA VAL A 270 10.66 5.17 -4.37
C VAL A 270 9.28 4.71 -4.79
N THR A 271 8.47 5.64 -5.31
CA THR A 271 7.09 5.37 -5.69
C THR A 271 6.81 5.80 -7.12
N LEU A 272 5.98 5.03 -7.80
CA LEU A 272 5.61 5.26 -9.18
C LEU A 272 4.10 5.39 -9.31
N ASP A 273 3.69 6.12 -10.30
CA ASP A 273 2.35 6.06 -10.89
C ASP A 273 2.46 6.35 -12.38
N ILE A 274 1.61 5.76 -13.20
CA ILE A 274 1.57 6.05 -14.64
C ILE A 274 0.91 7.40 -14.94
N ASP A 275 0.18 7.95 -13.97
CA ASP A 275 -0.64 9.14 -14.11
C ASP A 275 0.03 10.38 -13.51
N PRO A 276 0.33 11.42 -14.30
CA PRO A 276 0.92 12.67 -13.82
C PRO A 276 0.13 13.33 -12.68
N ILE A 277 -1.20 13.20 -12.69
CA ILE A 277 -2.06 13.82 -11.67
C ILE A 277 -1.85 13.15 -10.31
N TYR A 278 -1.76 11.82 -10.26
CA TYR A 278 -1.45 11.12 -9.02
C TYR A 278 -0.02 11.39 -8.55
N CYS A 279 0.95 11.48 -9.46
CA CYS A 279 2.31 11.91 -9.12
C CYS A 279 2.32 13.30 -8.45
N GLU A 280 1.58 14.27 -9.02
CA GLU A 280 1.45 15.60 -8.44
C GLU A 280 0.77 15.59 -7.07
N ILE A 281 -0.28 14.77 -6.89
CA ILE A 281 -0.95 14.60 -5.60
C ILE A 281 0.02 14.05 -4.54
N MET A 282 0.86 13.07 -4.90
CA MET A 282 1.88 12.51 -4.00
C MET A 282 2.85 13.58 -3.52
N ILE A 283 3.38 14.39 -4.43
CA ILE A 283 4.30 15.48 -4.10
C ILE A 283 3.63 16.50 -3.17
N ARG A 284 2.43 16.97 -3.53
CA ARG A 284 1.68 17.93 -2.72
C ARG A 284 1.30 17.39 -1.33
N ARG A 285 1.01 16.09 -1.23
CA ARG A 285 0.70 15.45 0.05
C ARG A 285 1.91 15.42 0.96
N LEU A 286 3.09 15.10 0.42
CA LEU A 286 4.35 15.15 1.15
C LEU A 286 4.68 16.58 1.63
N GLU A 287 4.59 17.57 0.75
CA GLU A 287 4.78 18.99 1.08
C GLU A 287 3.83 19.45 2.18
N ARG A 288 2.52 19.09 2.04
CA ARG A 288 1.49 19.42 3.03
C ARG A 288 1.77 18.82 4.42
N TRP A 289 2.25 17.57 4.44
CA TRP A 289 2.65 16.94 5.69
C TRP A 289 3.79 17.70 6.36
N ARG A 290 4.83 18.03 5.61
CA ARG A 290 5.99 18.74 6.15
C ARG A 290 5.70 20.15 6.65
N GLU A 291 4.84 20.85 5.94
CA GLU A 291 4.51 22.24 6.29
C GLU A 291 3.45 22.37 7.38
N LEU A 292 2.45 21.50 7.37
CA LEU A 292 1.25 21.64 8.18
C LEU A 292 1.00 20.46 9.14
N GLY A 293 1.75 19.38 9.06
CA GLY A 293 1.50 18.14 9.79
C GLY A 293 0.19 17.44 9.41
N LYS A 294 -0.35 17.74 8.21
CA LYS A 294 -1.65 17.20 7.76
C LYS A 294 -1.47 16.05 6.78
N THR A 295 -2.13 14.93 7.04
CA THR A 295 -2.00 13.67 6.28
C THR A 295 -2.88 13.59 5.04
N GLY A 296 -3.80 14.54 4.86
CA GLY A 296 -4.71 14.62 3.72
C GLY A 296 -5.41 15.97 3.66
N TRP A 297 -6.49 16.06 2.90
CA TRP A 297 -7.24 17.31 2.69
C TRP A 297 -8.65 17.29 3.27
N GLN A 298 -9.05 16.21 3.93
CA GLN A 298 -10.44 16.03 4.36
C GLN A 298 -11.43 16.21 3.19
N ASN A 299 -12.16 17.31 3.16
CA ASN A 299 -13.05 17.70 2.07
C ASN A 299 -12.45 18.77 1.15
N GLY A 300 -11.16 19.10 1.32
CA GLY A 300 -10.47 20.07 0.47
C GLY A 300 -9.99 19.48 -0.86
N ASN A 301 -9.48 20.33 -1.74
CA ASN A 301 -8.96 19.96 -3.05
C ASN A 301 -7.43 20.06 -3.05
N PRO A 302 -6.69 18.98 -3.42
CA PRO A 302 -5.23 18.99 -3.51
C PRO A 302 -4.65 20.07 -4.45
N PHE A 303 -5.42 20.52 -5.43
CA PHE A 303 -5.00 21.49 -6.44
C PHE A 303 -5.41 22.93 -6.15
N ASN A 304 -6.15 23.17 -5.06
CA ASN A 304 -6.39 24.55 -4.66
C ASN A 304 -5.12 25.13 -4.05
N SER A 305 -4.77 26.35 -4.42
CA SER A 305 -3.74 27.13 -3.73
C SER A 305 -4.06 27.20 -2.23
N ARG A 306 -3.02 27.20 -1.44
CA ARG A 306 -3.02 27.27 0.04
C ARG A 306 -3.86 28.43 0.56
#